data_2e82ffa143776ffc4b665ae523d8dc9b
#
_entry.id   2e82ffa143776ffc4b665ae523d8dc9b
#
_cell.length_a   1.000
_cell.length_b   1.000
_cell.length_c   1.000
_cell.angle_alpha   90.00
_cell.angle_beta   90.00
_cell.angle_gamma   90.00
#
_symmetry.space_group_name_H-M   'P 1'
#
loop_
_entity.id
_entity.type
_entity.pdbx_description
1 polymer ?
#
loop_
_entity_poly.entity_id
_entity_poly.type
_entity_poly.pdbx_seq_one_letter_code
_entity_poly.pdbx_strand_id
1 'polypeptide(L)'
;DLHSFPTRRSSDLHIARNAGAAKATGDWLLFVDADSELNPGLLADILRLIEDGKSVGCGSTLHMEGLPWWGNWMFQLWKGASILFRWAAGALVVCRSDAFRDVGGFNQELYAADEIRLSEDLKQWGRQRGLQFIILRTHPLETSARKVMLYSGREIAAQILRVILHPRRTLQDKKQLSVWYDGRR
;
A
#
# COMPACT_ATOMS: atom_id res chain seq x y z
N ASP A 1 16.81 -10.40 27.33
CA ASP A 1 17.54 -10.25 26.06
C ASP A 1 16.72 -9.49 25.02
N LEU A 2 16.72 -8.15 25.16
CA LEU A 2 15.98 -7.23 24.26
C LEU A 2 16.78 -6.87 22.98
N HIS A 3 17.85 -7.61 22.67
CA HIS A 3 18.81 -7.22 21.62
C HIS A 3 18.83 -8.08 20.37
N SER A 4 17.85 -8.94 20.15
CA SER A 4 17.81 -9.78 18.94
C SER A 4 16.53 -9.69 18.12
N PHE A 5 15.94 -8.51 17.98
CA PHE A 5 15.04 -8.32 16.83
C PHE A 5 15.93 -8.22 15.59
N PRO A 6 15.89 -9.19 14.68
CA PRO A 6 16.55 -9.03 13.40
C PRO A 6 16.00 -7.76 12.78
N THR A 7 16.88 -6.87 12.35
CA THR A 7 16.51 -5.70 11.54
C THR A 7 15.81 -6.23 10.29
N ARG A 8 14.48 -6.36 10.35
CA ARG A 8 13.67 -6.85 9.24
C ARG A 8 13.86 -5.86 8.09
N ARG A 9 14.49 -6.32 7.05
CA ARG A 9 14.66 -5.55 5.83
C ARG A 9 13.28 -5.32 5.23
N SER A 10 13.05 -4.19 4.60
CA SER A 10 11.80 -3.89 3.89
C SER A 10 11.37 -4.99 2.87
N SER A 11 12.31 -5.87 2.47
CA SER A 11 12.06 -7.05 1.64
C SER A 11 11.16 -8.11 2.26
N ASP A 12 10.88 -8.03 3.56
CA ASP A 12 10.12 -9.05 4.28
C ASP A 12 8.75 -8.52 4.71
N LEU A 13 8.37 -7.32 4.23
CA LEU A 13 7.14 -6.65 4.66
C LEU A 13 5.88 -7.45 4.30
N HIS A 14 5.81 -7.95 3.06
CA HIS A 14 4.72 -8.83 2.62
C HIS A 14 4.65 -10.14 3.42
N ILE A 15 5.80 -10.71 3.80
CA ILE A 15 5.86 -11.91 4.65
C ILE A 15 5.31 -11.57 6.05
N ALA A 16 5.72 -10.43 6.63
CA ALA A 16 5.25 -10.01 7.93
C ALA A 16 3.75 -9.70 7.94
N ARG A 17 3.24 -9.01 6.89
CA ARG A 17 1.81 -8.72 6.71
C ARG A 17 1.00 -10.01 6.58
N ASN A 18 1.44 -10.98 5.75
CA ASN A 18 0.79 -12.29 5.61
C ASN A 18 0.82 -13.10 6.92
N ALA A 19 1.93 -13.09 7.64
CA ALA A 19 2.03 -13.76 8.94
C ALA A 19 1.11 -13.14 10.01
N GLY A 20 0.95 -11.81 9.99
CA GLY A 20 -0.02 -11.10 10.83
C GLY A 20 -1.46 -11.49 10.50
N ALA A 21 -1.79 -11.48 9.22
CA ALA A 21 -3.12 -11.88 8.72
C ALA A 21 -3.48 -13.33 9.07
N ALA A 22 -2.50 -14.24 9.02
CA ALA A 22 -2.71 -15.64 9.40
C ALA A 22 -3.09 -15.84 10.88
N LYS A 23 -2.69 -14.90 11.74
CA LYS A 23 -3.03 -14.91 13.19
C LYS A 23 -4.29 -14.11 13.53
N ALA A 24 -4.74 -13.27 12.62
CA ALA A 24 -5.91 -12.45 12.84
C ALA A 24 -7.20 -13.30 12.79
N THR A 25 -8.12 -13.05 13.71
CA THR A 25 -9.40 -13.75 13.87
C THR A 25 -10.60 -12.90 13.47
N GLY A 26 -10.40 -11.61 13.20
CA GLY A 26 -11.45 -10.68 12.81
C GLY A 26 -11.96 -10.91 11.39
N ASP A 27 -13.17 -10.45 11.11
CA ASP A 27 -13.78 -10.52 9.77
C ASP A 27 -13.14 -9.53 8.77
N TRP A 28 -12.45 -8.53 9.28
CA TRP A 28 -11.73 -7.53 8.51
C TRP A 28 -10.28 -7.44 8.94
N LEU A 29 -9.40 -7.25 7.96
CA LEU A 29 -7.98 -7.01 8.15
C LEU A 29 -7.69 -5.55 7.83
N LEU A 30 -6.89 -4.92 8.69
CA LEU A 30 -6.43 -3.54 8.52
C LEU A 30 -4.89 -3.55 8.58
N PHE A 31 -4.27 -3.18 7.48
CA PHE A 31 -2.81 -3.04 7.34
C PHE A 31 -2.47 -1.56 7.28
N VAL A 32 -1.63 -1.10 8.20
CA VAL A 32 -1.13 0.28 8.25
C VAL A 32 0.38 0.24 8.38
N ASP A 33 1.08 1.10 7.64
CA ASP A 33 2.52 1.24 7.76
C ASP A 33 2.90 1.90 9.09
N ALA A 34 4.04 1.51 9.65
CA ALA A 34 4.46 1.95 10.98
C ALA A 34 4.83 3.45 11.07
N ASP A 35 5.02 4.11 9.94
CA ASP A 35 5.28 5.54 9.82
C ASP A 35 4.05 6.34 9.37
N SER A 36 2.87 5.73 9.49
CA SER A 36 1.59 6.33 9.13
C SER A 36 0.68 6.48 10.34
N GLU A 37 -0.14 7.53 10.35
CA GLU A 37 -1.08 7.82 11.42
C GLU A 37 -2.52 7.71 10.92
N LEU A 38 -3.28 6.82 11.56
CA LEU A 38 -4.70 6.63 11.30
C LEU A 38 -5.51 7.63 12.13
N ASN A 39 -5.96 8.71 11.50
CA ASN A 39 -6.78 9.71 12.19
C ASN A 39 -8.22 9.21 12.47
N PRO A 40 -8.90 9.74 13.50
CA PRO A 40 -10.25 9.29 13.88
C PRO A 40 -11.29 9.41 12.76
N GLY A 41 -11.16 10.41 11.87
CA GLY A 41 -12.06 10.60 10.73
C GLY A 41 -11.94 9.46 9.71
N LEU A 42 -10.71 9.05 9.38
CA LEU A 42 -10.47 7.92 8.50
C LEU A 42 -10.95 6.60 9.10
N LEU A 43 -10.74 6.40 10.40
CA LEU A 43 -11.27 5.22 11.09
C LEU A 43 -12.79 5.18 11.03
N ALA A 44 -13.47 6.32 11.25
CA ALA A 44 -14.91 6.39 11.13
C ALA A 44 -15.40 6.10 9.70
N ASP A 45 -14.70 6.57 8.67
CA ASP A 45 -15.03 6.27 7.27
C ASP A 45 -14.85 4.76 6.96
N ILE A 46 -13.81 4.12 7.50
CA ILE A 46 -13.60 2.67 7.38
C ILE A 46 -14.76 1.90 8.05
N LEU A 47 -15.13 2.27 9.26
CA LEU A 47 -16.24 1.60 9.99
C LEU A 47 -17.57 1.72 9.24
N ARG A 48 -17.89 2.91 8.71
CA ARG A 48 -19.10 3.09 7.87
C ARG A 48 -19.08 2.22 6.62
N LEU A 49 -17.90 2.10 5.98
CA LEU A 49 -17.74 1.23 4.81
C LEU A 49 -17.99 -0.23 5.16
N ILE A 50 -17.52 -0.69 6.32
CA ILE A 50 -17.73 -2.05 6.83
C ILE A 50 -19.24 -2.27 7.10
N GLU A 51 -19.90 -1.34 7.78
CA GLU A 51 -21.32 -1.39 8.11
C GLU A 51 -22.23 -1.38 6.87
N ASP A 52 -21.86 -0.62 5.82
CA ASP A 52 -22.61 -0.59 4.54
C ASP A 52 -22.62 -1.96 3.81
N GLY A 53 -21.66 -2.81 4.09
CA GLY A 53 -21.60 -4.19 3.59
C GLY A 53 -21.42 -4.37 2.09
N LYS A 54 -21.20 -3.27 1.32
CA LYS A 54 -21.08 -3.29 -0.15
C LYS A 54 -19.63 -3.35 -0.64
N SER A 55 -18.66 -3.42 0.26
CA SER A 55 -17.25 -3.35 -0.08
C SER A 55 -16.51 -4.63 0.27
N VAL A 56 -15.57 -5.03 -0.60
CA VAL A 56 -14.59 -6.08 -0.32
C VAL A 56 -13.39 -5.51 0.43
N GLY A 57 -13.13 -4.22 0.30
CA GLY A 57 -12.03 -3.52 0.95
C GLY A 57 -11.89 -2.09 0.49
N CYS A 58 -10.93 -1.40 1.08
CA CYS A 58 -10.58 -0.04 0.69
C CYS A 58 -9.09 0.24 0.92
N GLY A 59 -8.61 1.28 0.23
CA GLY A 59 -7.44 2.06 0.60
C GLY A 59 -7.87 3.48 0.96
N SER A 60 -6.91 4.36 1.18
CA SER A 60 -7.17 5.79 1.37
C SER A 60 -6.26 6.64 0.50
N THR A 61 -6.63 7.89 0.28
CA THR A 61 -5.67 8.89 -0.17
C THR A 61 -4.68 9.18 0.94
N LEU A 62 -3.47 9.60 0.56
CA LEU A 62 -2.42 9.95 1.50
C LEU A 62 -2.30 11.46 1.64
N HIS A 63 -1.81 11.90 2.79
CA HIS A 63 -1.30 13.24 3.03
C HIS A 63 0.16 13.15 3.49
N MET A 64 1.03 13.94 2.86
CA MET A 64 2.46 14.00 3.17
C MET A 64 2.87 15.46 3.30
N GLU A 65 3.41 15.83 4.45
CA GLU A 65 3.96 17.17 4.66
C GLU A 65 5.40 17.30 4.17
N GLY A 66 5.79 18.52 3.79
CA GLY A 66 7.18 18.83 3.45
C GLY A 66 7.68 18.33 2.09
N LEU A 67 6.80 17.88 1.20
CA LEU A 67 7.20 17.49 -0.15
C LEU A 67 7.76 18.69 -0.93
N PRO A 68 8.88 18.54 -1.66
CA PRO A 68 9.33 19.55 -2.61
C PRO A 68 8.29 19.74 -3.73
N TRP A 69 8.29 20.88 -4.41
CA TRP A 69 7.28 21.21 -5.44
C TRP A 69 7.12 20.11 -6.51
N TRP A 70 8.23 19.54 -6.98
CA TRP A 70 8.21 18.44 -7.96
C TRP A 70 7.65 17.13 -7.35
N GLY A 71 7.96 16.85 -6.08
CA GLY A 71 7.44 15.72 -5.34
C GLY A 71 5.93 15.83 -5.15
N ASN A 72 5.43 17.03 -4.86
CA ASN A 72 3.98 17.28 -4.76
C ASN A 72 3.27 17.03 -6.11
N TRP A 73 3.84 17.48 -7.23
CA TRP A 73 3.29 17.21 -8.56
C TRP A 73 3.21 15.69 -8.86
N MET A 74 4.28 14.97 -8.62
CA MET A 74 4.31 13.52 -8.80
C MET A 74 3.29 12.82 -7.89
N PHE A 75 3.19 13.29 -6.66
CA PHE A 75 2.24 12.76 -5.68
C PHE A 75 0.78 13.00 -6.11
N GLN A 76 0.45 14.17 -6.64
CA GLN A 76 -0.90 14.44 -7.16
C GLN A 76 -1.24 13.56 -8.37
N LEU A 77 -0.29 13.33 -9.27
CA LEU A 77 -0.48 12.38 -10.38
C LEU A 77 -0.72 10.96 -9.87
N TRP A 78 0.07 10.49 -8.89
CA TRP A 78 -0.12 9.20 -8.25
C TRP A 78 -1.47 9.10 -7.55
N LYS A 79 -1.86 10.13 -6.79
CA LYS A 79 -3.16 10.22 -6.13
C LYS A 79 -4.31 10.11 -7.14
N GLY A 80 -4.21 10.80 -8.27
CA GLY A 80 -5.19 10.71 -9.36
C GLY A 80 -5.28 9.29 -9.93
N ALA A 81 -4.14 8.65 -10.20
CA ALA A 81 -4.10 7.27 -10.68
C ALA A 81 -4.67 6.28 -9.64
N SER A 82 -4.28 6.42 -8.37
CA SER A 82 -4.80 5.58 -7.27
C SER A 82 -6.32 5.63 -7.20
N ILE A 83 -6.91 6.83 -7.30
CA ILE A 83 -8.36 7.00 -7.28
C ILE A 83 -9.01 6.40 -8.54
N LEU A 84 -8.46 6.70 -9.73
CA LEU A 84 -9.02 6.26 -11.00
C LEU A 84 -9.01 4.74 -11.14
N PHE A 85 -7.89 4.13 -10.83
CA PHE A 85 -7.72 2.68 -10.93
C PHE A 85 -8.11 1.93 -9.65
N ARG A 86 -8.49 2.63 -8.58
CA ARG A 86 -8.81 2.06 -7.26
C ARG A 86 -7.68 1.20 -6.73
N TRP A 87 -6.46 1.73 -6.78
CA TRP A 87 -5.28 1.08 -6.22
C TRP A 87 -5.02 1.60 -4.80
N ALA A 88 -4.85 0.69 -3.84
CA ALA A 88 -4.39 1.11 -2.52
C ALA A 88 -2.99 1.73 -2.63
N ALA A 89 -2.77 2.82 -1.90
CA ALA A 89 -1.53 3.60 -1.97
C ALA A 89 -0.42 3.07 -1.04
N GLY A 90 -0.43 1.79 -0.73
CA GLY A 90 0.62 1.11 0.02
C GLY A 90 0.54 1.27 1.53
N ALA A 91 0.34 2.47 2.04
CA ALA A 91 0.38 2.76 3.47
C ALA A 91 -0.88 2.29 4.25
N LEU A 92 -2.02 2.09 3.57
CA LEU A 92 -3.24 1.58 4.15
C LEU A 92 -3.94 0.62 3.18
N VAL A 93 -4.21 -0.59 3.66
CA VAL A 93 -5.10 -1.56 3.00
C VAL A 93 -6.07 -2.11 4.03
N VAL A 94 -7.36 -2.01 3.75
CA VAL A 94 -8.42 -2.64 4.54
C VAL A 94 -9.17 -3.61 3.65
N CYS A 95 -9.38 -4.84 4.11
CA CYS A 95 -10.12 -5.83 3.32
C CYS A 95 -10.79 -6.89 4.19
N ARG A 96 -11.77 -7.57 3.61
CA ARG A 96 -12.40 -8.73 4.23
C ARG A 96 -11.39 -9.86 4.39
N SER A 97 -11.44 -10.53 5.54
CA SER A 97 -10.51 -11.63 5.86
C SER A 97 -10.70 -12.84 4.95
N ASP A 98 -11.95 -13.15 4.59
CA ASP A 98 -12.28 -14.24 3.66
C ASP A 98 -11.70 -13.94 2.26
N ALA A 99 -11.94 -12.73 1.73
CA ALA A 99 -11.40 -12.30 0.45
C ALA A 99 -9.87 -12.35 0.41
N PHE A 100 -9.21 -11.84 1.48
CA PHE A 100 -7.75 -11.84 1.58
C PHE A 100 -7.17 -13.26 1.53
N ARG A 101 -7.79 -14.21 2.23
CA ARG A 101 -7.37 -15.62 2.22
C ARG A 101 -7.61 -16.28 0.86
N ASP A 102 -8.76 -16.05 0.25
CA ASP A 102 -9.12 -16.64 -1.05
C ASP A 102 -8.20 -16.16 -2.18
N VAL A 103 -7.74 -14.89 -2.15
CA VAL A 103 -6.81 -14.37 -3.17
C VAL A 103 -5.35 -14.71 -2.87
N GLY A 104 -5.05 -15.34 -1.73
CA GLY A 104 -3.69 -15.76 -1.34
C GLY A 104 -2.84 -14.68 -0.67
N GLY A 105 -3.44 -13.55 -0.26
CA GLY A 105 -2.77 -12.47 0.44
C GLY A 105 -1.82 -11.63 -0.41
N PHE A 106 -0.82 -11.00 0.23
CA PHE A 106 0.22 -10.25 -0.46
C PHE A 106 1.15 -11.17 -1.24
N ASN A 107 1.40 -10.84 -2.51
CA ASN A 107 2.28 -11.61 -3.38
C ASN A 107 3.74 -11.53 -2.91
N GLN A 108 4.34 -12.69 -2.60
CA GLN A 108 5.70 -12.78 -2.08
C GLN A 108 6.80 -12.70 -3.15
N GLU A 109 6.44 -12.75 -4.43
CA GLU A 109 7.37 -12.62 -5.55
C GLU A 109 7.64 -11.15 -5.94
N LEU A 110 6.81 -10.21 -5.42
CA LEU A 110 6.92 -8.78 -5.72
C LEU A 110 7.63 -8.06 -4.57
N TYR A 111 8.68 -7.33 -4.89
CA TYR A 111 9.40 -6.48 -3.95
C TYR A 111 8.82 -5.06 -3.84
N ALA A 112 7.94 -4.68 -4.75
CA ALA A 112 7.18 -3.43 -4.71
C ALA A 112 5.85 -3.60 -5.46
N ALA A 113 4.89 -2.70 -5.18
CA ALA A 113 3.55 -2.71 -5.76
C ALA A 113 2.71 -3.97 -5.43
N ASP A 114 3.05 -4.69 -4.37
CA ASP A 114 2.29 -5.82 -3.83
C ASP A 114 0.87 -5.40 -3.40
N GLU A 115 0.70 -4.18 -2.90
CA GLU A 115 -0.61 -3.61 -2.55
C GLU A 115 -1.48 -3.32 -3.79
N ILE A 116 -0.84 -2.89 -4.90
CA ILE A 116 -1.55 -2.69 -6.16
C ILE A 116 -2.07 -4.04 -6.66
N ARG A 117 -1.22 -5.06 -6.63
CA ARG A 117 -1.61 -6.42 -7.02
C ARG A 117 -2.74 -6.95 -6.16
N LEU A 118 -2.62 -6.82 -4.84
CA LEU A 118 -3.68 -7.21 -3.90
C LEU A 118 -4.99 -6.47 -4.20
N SER A 119 -4.92 -5.15 -4.48
CA SER A 119 -6.11 -4.37 -4.84
C SER A 119 -6.81 -4.92 -6.10
N GLU A 120 -6.04 -5.34 -7.11
CA GLU A 120 -6.60 -5.95 -8.34
C GLU A 120 -7.25 -7.31 -8.04
N ASP A 121 -6.59 -8.15 -7.28
CA ASP A 121 -7.09 -9.47 -6.91
C ASP A 121 -8.38 -9.36 -6.07
N LEU A 122 -8.42 -8.44 -5.09
CA LEU A 122 -9.61 -8.15 -4.29
C LEU A 122 -10.76 -7.57 -5.14
N LYS A 123 -10.46 -6.70 -6.12
CA LYS A 123 -11.47 -6.19 -7.07
C LYS A 123 -12.07 -7.31 -7.92
N GLN A 124 -11.24 -8.24 -8.39
CA GLN A 124 -11.71 -9.38 -9.16
C GLN A 124 -12.60 -10.30 -8.32
N TRP A 125 -12.18 -10.61 -7.09
CA TRP A 125 -12.95 -11.40 -6.13
C TRP A 125 -14.29 -10.73 -5.79
N GLY A 126 -14.25 -9.42 -5.53
CA GLY A 126 -15.44 -8.63 -5.19
C GLY A 126 -16.46 -8.54 -6.32
N ARG A 127 -16.01 -8.35 -7.58
CA ARG A 127 -16.92 -8.28 -8.74
C ARG A 127 -17.81 -9.50 -8.88
N GLN A 128 -17.33 -10.68 -8.57
CA GLN A 128 -18.09 -11.93 -8.64
C GLN A 128 -19.20 -11.99 -7.57
N ARG A 129 -19.11 -11.11 -6.56
CA ARG A 129 -20.00 -11.08 -5.38
C ARG A 129 -20.78 -9.76 -5.24
N GLY A 130 -20.68 -8.89 -6.25
CA GLY A 130 -21.31 -7.56 -6.21
C GLY A 130 -20.66 -6.57 -5.23
N LEU A 131 -19.45 -6.86 -4.76
CA LEU A 131 -18.70 -6.02 -3.83
C LEU A 131 -17.67 -5.15 -4.55
N GLN A 132 -17.39 -3.97 -3.99
CA GLN A 132 -16.46 -3.01 -4.56
C GLN A 132 -15.21 -2.83 -3.69
N PHE A 133 -14.09 -2.54 -4.34
CA PHE A 133 -12.90 -1.99 -3.67
C PHE A 133 -12.87 -0.48 -3.94
N ILE A 134 -12.75 0.35 -2.92
CA ILE A 134 -12.83 1.80 -3.04
C ILE A 134 -11.62 2.51 -2.43
N ILE A 135 -11.41 3.76 -2.81
CA ILE A 135 -10.41 4.64 -2.18
C ILE A 135 -11.15 5.72 -1.41
N LEU A 136 -10.98 5.72 -0.09
CA LEU A 136 -11.49 6.76 0.81
C LEU A 136 -10.74 8.07 0.57
N ARG A 137 -11.48 9.20 0.48
CA ARG A 137 -10.91 10.48 0.05
C ARG A 137 -11.15 11.62 1.03
N THR A 138 -12.12 11.47 1.93
CA THR A 138 -12.55 12.53 2.84
C THR A 138 -11.50 12.82 3.92
N HIS A 139 -10.97 11.76 4.52
CA HIS A 139 -9.93 11.83 5.55
C HIS A 139 -8.71 11.06 5.05
N PRO A 140 -7.66 11.74 4.55
CA PRO A 140 -6.47 11.06 4.07
C PRO A 140 -5.69 10.44 5.24
N LEU A 141 -4.94 9.36 4.97
CA LEU A 141 -3.96 8.82 5.90
C LEU A 141 -2.74 9.75 5.94
N GLU A 142 -2.31 10.13 7.13
CA GLU A 142 -1.08 10.90 7.32
C GLU A 142 0.13 9.97 7.25
N THR A 143 1.11 10.28 6.40
CA THR A 143 2.31 9.45 6.25
C THR A 143 3.56 10.29 6.02
N SER A 144 4.73 9.74 6.37
CA SER A 144 6.00 10.45 6.31
C SER A 144 6.50 10.65 4.88
N ALA A 145 6.82 11.90 4.51
CA ALA A 145 7.52 12.23 3.26
C ALA A 145 9.02 11.91 3.31
N ARG A 146 9.57 11.50 4.47
CA ARG A 146 11.02 11.32 4.69
C ARG A 146 11.68 10.52 3.58
N LYS A 147 11.08 9.43 3.16
CA LYS A 147 11.65 8.54 2.14
C LYS A 147 11.73 9.21 0.76
N VAL A 148 10.73 10.00 0.40
CA VAL A 148 10.72 10.76 -0.86
C VAL A 148 11.82 11.83 -0.86
N MET A 149 12.07 12.45 0.30
CA MET A 149 13.07 13.51 0.46
C MET A 149 14.52 13.02 0.37
N LEU A 150 14.77 11.72 0.52
CA LEU A 150 16.11 11.11 0.40
C LEU A 150 16.58 10.98 -1.06
N TYR A 151 15.69 11.17 -2.03
CA TYR A 151 15.97 10.96 -3.44
C TYR A 151 15.70 12.21 -4.25
N SER A 152 16.49 12.41 -5.30
CA SER A 152 16.22 13.46 -6.27
C SER A 152 15.04 13.08 -7.18
N GLY A 153 14.35 14.09 -7.74
CA GLY A 153 13.28 13.86 -8.71
C GLY A 153 13.72 13.03 -9.92
N ARG A 154 15.00 13.14 -10.32
CA ARG A 154 15.56 12.35 -11.44
C ARG A 154 15.69 10.87 -11.09
N GLU A 155 16.11 10.53 -9.86
CA GLU A 155 16.22 9.14 -9.39
C GLU A 155 14.83 8.48 -9.35
N ILE A 156 13.83 9.21 -8.82
CA ILE A 156 12.44 8.71 -8.75
C ILE A 156 11.86 8.57 -10.16
N ALA A 157 12.03 9.54 -11.04
CA ALA A 157 11.55 9.47 -12.42
C ALA A 157 12.18 8.32 -13.18
N ALA A 158 13.49 8.11 -13.04
CA ALA A 158 14.19 6.96 -13.64
C ALA A 158 13.66 5.62 -13.12
N GLN A 159 13.35 5.54 -11.83
CA GLN A 159 12.78 4.34 -11.21
C GLN A 159 11.37 4.06 -11.75
N ILE A 160 10.52 5.08 -11.84
CA ILE A 160 9.18 4.95 -12.40
C ILE A 160 9.24 4.51 -13.87
N LEU A 161 10.12 5.11 -14.66
CA LEU A 161 10.32 4.75 -16.07
C LEU A 161 10.74 3.27 -16.22
N ARG A 162 11.65 2.79 -15.37
CA ARG A 162 12.04 1.36 -15.36
C ARG A 162 10.87 0.44 -15.05
N VAL A 163 10.05 0.80 -14.07
CA VAL A 163 8.84 0.03 -13.73
C VAL A 163 7.86 0.01 -14.91
N ILE A 164 7.66 1.13 -15.60
CA ILE A 164 6.76 1.21 -16.76
C ILE A 164 7.28 0.37 -17.93
N LEU A 165 8.57 0.46 -18.25
CA LEU A 165 9.15 -0.24 -19.40
C LEU A 165 9.34 -1.75 -19.14
N HIS A 166 9.68 -2.15 -17.93
CA HIS A 166 9.98 -3.53 -17.58
C HIS A 166 9.34 -3.95 -16.25
N PRO A 167 7.99 -3.94 -16.14
CA PRO A 167 7.30 -4.07 -14.86
C PRO A 167 7.67 -5.37 -14.13
N ARG A 168 7.55 -6.52 -14.79
CA ARG A 168 7.84 -7.81 -14.16
C ARG A 168 9.28 -7.90 -13.66
N ARG A 169 10.24 -7.58 -14.54
CA ARG A 169 11.67 -7.67 -14.22
C ARG A 169 12.07 -6.72 -13.09
N THR A 170 11.55 -5.50 -13.10
CA THR A 170 11.88 -4.49 -12.10
C THR A 170 11.23 -4.78 -10.75
N LEU A 171 9.95 -5.20 -10.73
CA LEU A 171 9.22 -5.45 -9.49
C LEU A 171 9.63 -6.76 -8.81
N GLN A 172 10.21 -7.70 -9.53
CA GLN A 172 10.70 -8.99 -9.03
C GLN A 172 12.21 -9.00 -8.69
N ASP A 173 12.92 -7.91 -8.96
CA ASP A 173 14.36 -7.81 -8.66
C ASP A 173 14.64 -6.64 -7.70
N LYS A 174 14.96 -6.99 -6.46
CA LYS A 174 15.29 -6.05 -5.39
C LYS A 174 16.41 -5.07 -5.77
N LYS A 175 17.41 -5.51 -6.56
CA LYS A 175 18.54 -4.67 -6.98
C LYS A 175 18.10 -3.53 -7.91
N GLN A 176 17.00 -3.70 -8.61
CA GLN A 176 16.45 -2.70 -9.52
C GLN A 176 15.54 -1.67 -8.83
N LEU A 177 15.23 -1.88 -7.55
CA LEU A 177 14.36 -1.04 -6.74
C LEU A 177 15.17 -0.19 -5.74
N SER A 178 16.17 0.55 -6.22
CA SER A 178 17.09 1.32 -5.39
C SER A 178 16.37 2.29 -4.43
N VAL A 179 15.33 2.97 -4.89
CA VAL A 179 14.53 3.90 -4.09
C VAL A 179 13.90 3.24 -2.85
N TRP A 180 13.67 1.93 -2.88
CA TRP A 180 13.10 1.21 -1.75
C TRP A 180 14.14 0.48 -0.90
N TYR A 181 15.32 0.14 -1.48
CA TYR A 181 16.21 -0.86 -0.90
C TYR A 181 17.68 -0.47 -0.78
N ASP A 182 18.12 0.73 -1.18
CA ASP A 182 19.52 1.16 -1.11
C ASP A 182 20.02 1.53 0.31
N GLY A 183 19.13 1.51 1.29
CA GLY A 183 19.48 1.71 2.70
C GLY A 183 19.71 3.16 3.12
N ARG A 184 19.44 4.16 2.28
CA ARG A 184 19.49 5.58 2.68
C ARG A 184 18.49 5.81 3.83
N ARG A 185 18.92 6.57 4.87
CA ARG A 185 18.14 6.90 6.07
C ARG A 185 18.17 8.39 6.33
#